data_bba275c785b5b403dfb32200e5e51174
#
_entry.id   bba275c785b5b403dfb32200e5e51174
#
_cell.length_a   1.000
_cell.length_b   1.000
_cell.length_c   1.000
_cell.angle_alpha   90.00
_cell.angle_beta   90.00
_cell.angle_gamma   90.00
#
_symmetry.space_group_name_H-M   'P 1'
#
loop_
_entity.id
_entity.type
_entity.pdbx_description
1 polymer ?
#
loop_
_entity_poly.entity_id
_entity_poly.type
_entity_poly.pdbx_seq_one_letter_code
_entity_poly.pdbx_strand_id
1 'polypeptide(L)'
;ATLVSLIAIGAIGAWSQAMVTLALVLTALLFCMIIGLPLGIWLARSPRAAKIIRPLLDAMQTTPAFVYLVPIVMLFGIGNVPGVVVTIIFALPPIVRLTILGINQVPADLIEASRSFGASPRQLLFKVQLPLAMPTIMAGVNQTLMLALSMVVIASMIAVGGLGQMVLRGIGRLDMGLATVGGVGIVILAIILDRLTQAVGRDARSRGNRRWYTTGPLGLITRPFCR
;
A
#
# COMPACT_ATOMS: atom_id res chain seq x y z
N ALA A 1 -7.60 -3.42 -18.80
CA ALA A 1 -8.36 -3.27 -17.56
C ALA A 1 -8.28 -1.83 -17.03
N THR A 2 -7.09 -1.27 -16.78
CA THR A 2 -6.91 0.08 -16.20
C THR A 2 -7.53 1.20 -17.04
N LEU A 3 -7.40 1.17 -18.38
CA LEU A 3 -8.03 2.15 -19.27
C LEU A 3 -9.56 2.09 -19.20
N VAL A 4 -10.13 0.89 -19.19
CA VAL A 4 -11.59 0.70 -19.08
C VAL A 4 -12.10 1.23 -17.73
N SER A 5 -11.35 0.97 -16.66
CA SER A 5 -11.71 1.46 -15.32
C SER A 5 -11.63 2.99 -15.21
N LEU A 6 -10.65 3.63 -15.85
CA LEU A 6 -10.53 5.09 -15.90
C LEU A 6 -11.69 5.73 -16.69
N ILE A 7 -12.04 5.14 -17.84
CA ILE A 7 -13.19 5.59 -18.64
C ILE A 7 -14.50 5.43 -17.84
N ALA A 8 -14.64 4.32 -17.09
CA ALA A 8 -15.82 4.07 -16.26
C ALA A 8 -15.98 5.14 -15.17
N ILE A 9 -14.90 5.54 -14.47
CA ILE A 9 -14.93 6.62 -13.46
C ILE A 9 -15.34 7.95 -14.11
N GLY A 10 -14.81 8.24 -15.31
CA GLY A 10 -15.18 9.44 -16.08
C GLY A 10 -16.64 9.44 -16.51
N ALA A 11 -17.16 8.30 -17.00
CA ALA A 11 -18.54 8.14 -17.44
C ALA A 11 -19.56 8.29 -16.30
N ILE A 12 -19.20 7.88 -15.08
CA ILE A 12 -20.04 7.99 -13.88
C ILE A 12 -20.07 9.44 -13.34
N GLY A 13 -19.23 10.36 -13.85
CA GLY A 13 -19.16 11.75 -13.39
C GLY A 13 -18.53 11.96 -12.00
N ALA A 14 -17.93 10.90 -11.42
CA ALA A 14 -17.30 10.94 -10.09
C ALA A 14 -15.80 11.25 -10.12
N TRP A 15 -15.28 11.81 -11.21
CA TRP A 15 -13.86 12.04 -11.43
C TRP A 15 -13.19 12.86 -10.33
N SER A 16 -13.78 14.03 -9.98
CA SER A 16 -13.20 14.91 -8.95
C SER A 16 -13.14 14.22 -7.59
N GLN A 17 -14.17 13.49 -7.21
CA GLN A 17 -14.21 12.76 -5.94
C GLN A 17 -13.25 11.57 -5.92
N ALA A 18 -13.09 10.89 -7.06
CA ALA A 18 -12.11 9.81 -7.22
C ALA A 18 -10.67 10.33 -7.08
N MET A 19 -10.35 11.50 -7.63
CA MET A 19 -9.03 12.12 -7.50
C MET A 19 -8.72 12.51 -6.04
N VAL A 20 -9.69 13.03 -5.30
CA VAL A 20 -9.53 13.33 -3.87
C VAL A 20 -9.25 12.04 -3.08
N THR A 21 -10.04 10.99 -3.31
CA THR A 21 -9.82 9.69 -2.68
C THR A 21 -8.45 9.12 -3.03
N LEU A 22 -8.05 9.19 -4.29
CA LEU A 22 -6.75 8.74 -4.75
C LEU A 22 -5.61 9.48 -4.05
N ALA A 23 -5.71 10.81 -3.96
CA ALA A 23 -4.71 11.63 -3.28
C ALA A 23 -4.57 11.26 -1.81
N LEU A 24 -5.68 11.07 -1.08
CA LEU A 24 -5.68 10.66 0.32
C LEU A 24 -5.02 9.29 0.53
N VAL A 25 -5.42 8.31 -0.30
CA VAL A 25 -4.89 6.94 -0.21
C VAL A 25 -3.40 6.88 -0.55
N LEU A 26 -2.97 7.57 -1.61
CA LEU A 26 -1.56 7.61 -2.00
C LEU A 26 -0.70 8.35 -0.97
N THR A 27 -1.21 9.43 -0.38
CA THR A 27 -0.52 10.14 0.69
C THR A 27 -0.35 9.24 1.91
N ALA A 28 -1.42 8.57 2.36
CA ALA A 28 -1.34 7.63 3.48
C ALA A 28 -0.39 6.48 3.18
N LEU A 29 -0.43 5.90 1.97
CA LEU A 29 0.47 4.84 1.54
C LEU A 29 1.92 5.29 1.55
N LEU A 30 2.22 6.50 1.04
CA LEU A 30 3.56 7.07 1.03
C LEU A 30 4.13 7.17 2.44
N PHE A 31 3.37 7.72 3.39
CA PHE A 31 3.78 7.79 4.80
C PHE A 31 3.95 6.40 5.42
N CYS A 32 3.04 5.46 5.15
CA CYS A 32 3.18 4.08 5.59
C CYS A 32 4.45 3.43 5.06
N MET A 33 4.85 3.71 3.83
CA MET A 33 6.11 3.21 3.25
C MET A 33 7.33 3.86 3.90
N ILE A 34 7.32 5.19 4.06
CA ILE A 34 8.44 5.94 4.65
C ILE A 34 8.69 5.53 6.11
N ILE A 35 7.63 5.26 6.88
CA ILE A 35 7.73 4.85 8.28
C ILE A 35 7.86 3.34 8.40
N GLY A 36 7.02 2.59 7.69
CA GLY A 36 6.86 1.14 7.84
C GLY A 36 8.03 0.32 7.31
N LEU A 37 8.64 0.71 6.19
CA LEU A 37 9.78 -0.03 5.65
C LEU A 37 11.02 0.07 6.55
N PRO A 38 11.48 1.27 6.98
CA PRO A 38 12.62 1.36 7.88
C PRO A 38 12.35 0.68 9.23
N LEU A 39 11.14 0.85 9.77
CA LEU A 39 10.72 0.21 11.00
C LEU A 39 10.73 -1.32 10.86
N GLY A 40 10.18 -1.87 9.79
CA GLY A 40 10.18 -3.30 9.50
C GLY A 40 11.58 -3.88 9.34
N ILE A 41 12.48 -3.17 8.63
CA ILE A 41 13.88 -3.57 8.48
C ILE A 41 14.61 -3.57 9.83
N TRP A 42 14.40 -2.55 10.65
CA TRP A 42 14.99 -2.45 11.98
C TRP A 42 14.51 -3.58 12.89
N LEU A 43 13.21 -3.85 12.91
CA LEU A 43 12.61 -4.92 13.71
C LEU A 43 13.04 -6.32 13.25
N ALA A 44 13.24 -6.54 11.95
CA ALA A 44 13.76 -7.80 11.44
C ALA A 44 15.17 -8.11 11.96
N ARG A 45 15.96 -7.08 12.30
CA ARG A 45 17.33 -7.21 12.83
C ARG A 45 17.41 -7.24 14.36
N SER A 46 16.36 -6.83 15.05
CA SER A 46 16.31 -6.73 16.51
C SER A 46 15.16 -7.55 17.10
N PRO A 47 15.37 -8.82 17.43
CA PRO A 47 14.32 -9.67 17.99
C PRO A 47 13.72 -9.14 19.30
N ARG A 48 14.52 -8.40 20.10
CA ARG A 48 14.05 -7.79 21.34
C ARG A 48 13.07 -6.66 21.05
N ALA A 49 13.40 -5.76 20.13
CA ALA A 49 12.52 -4.68 19.70
C ALA A 49 11.23 -5.24 19.06
N ALA A 50 11.35 -6.29 18.25
CA ALA A 50 10.20 -6.95 17.63
C ALA A 50 9.21 -7.49 18.66
N LYS A 51 9.67 -8.07 19.77
CA LYS A 51 8.81 -8.58 20.85
C LYS A 51 7.98 -7.48 21.53
N ILE A 52 8.54 -6.27 21.62
CA ILE A 52 7.86 -5.11 22.26
C ILE A 52 6.89 -4.43 21.28
N ILE A 53 7.29 -4.28 20.02
CA ILE A 53 6.51 -3.51 19.04
C ILE A 53 5.40 -4.34 18.40
N ARG A 54 5.53 -5.68 18.28
CA ARG A 54 4.47 -6.54 17.74
C ARG A 54 3.13 -6.37 18.46
N PRO A 55 3.03 -6.42 19.80
CA PRO A 55 1.76 -6.20 20.49
C PRO A 55 1.16 -4.82 20.20
N LEU A 56 2.01 -3.79 20.02
CA LEU A 56 1.54 -2.44 19.66
C LEU A 56 0.92 -2.42 18.25
N LEU A 57 1.59 -3.07 17.27
CA LEU A 57 1.05 -3.22 15.93
C LEU A 57 -0.25 -4.04 15.91
N ASP A 58 -0.35 -5.04 16.81
CA ASP A 58 -1.56 -5.85 16.97
C ASP A 58 -2.70 -4.98 17.55
N ALA A 59 -2.42 -4.18 18.58
CA ALA A 59 -3.38 -3.27 19.17
C ALA A 59 -3.89 -2.23 18.15
N MET A 60 -3.02 -1.73 17.27
CA MET A 60 -3.42 -0.78 16.21
C MET A 60 -4.44 -1.37 15.22
N GLN A 61 -4.46 -2.68 15.00
CA GLN A 61 -5.41 -3.34 14.10
C GLN A 61 -6.62 -3.94 14.80
N THR A 62 -6.49 -4.35 16.06
CA THR A 62 -7.60 -4.92 16.83
C THR A 62 -8.53 -3.86 17.39
N THR A 63 -8.01 -2.65 17.64
CA THR A 63 -8.83 -1.53 18.10
C THR A 63 -9.71 -1.02 16.95
N PRO A 64 -11.04 -0.87 17.14
CA PRO A 64 -11.91 -0.32 16.13
C PRO A 64 -11.44 1.05 15.66
N ALA A 65 -11.48 1.28 14.35
CA ALA A 65 -10.98 2.51 13.75
C ALA A 65 -11.64 3.80 14.32
N PHE A 66 -12.90 3.70 14.73
CA PHE A 66 -13.62 4.80 15.37
C PHE A 66 -12.99 5.29 16.69
N VAL A 67 -12.31 4.40 17.43
CA VAL A 67 -11.66 4.76 18.70
C VAL A 67 -10.50 5.73 18.47
N TYR A 68 -9.78 5.59 17.35
CA TYR A 68 -8.71 6.53 16.98
C TYR A 68 -9.24 7.84 16.41
N LEU A 69 -10.41 7.79 15.82
CA LEU A 69 -10.99 8.92 15.10
C LEU A 69 -11.28 10.08 16.04
N VAL A 70 -11.82 9.81 17.24
CA VAL A 70 -12.19 10.84 18.22
C VAL A 70 -10.98 11.65 18.69
N PRO A 71 -9.92 11.06 19.28
CA PRO A 71 -8.78 11.85 19.78
C PRO A 71 -8.02 12.55 18.64
N ILE A 72 -7.96 11.95 17.43
CA ILE A 72 -7.27 12.58 16.30
C ILE A 72 -8.04 13.80 15.79
N VAL A 73 -9.38 13.73 15.75
CA VAL A 73 -10.21 14.90 15.41
C VAL A 73 -10.09 15.99 16.46
N MET A 74 -9.96 15.65 17.74
CA MET A 74 -9.75 16.64 18.79
C MET A 74 -8.40 17.36 18.66
N LEU A 75 -7.37 16.69 18.13
CA LEU A 75 -6.04 17.27 17.94
C LEU A 75 -5.90 18.06 16.64
N PHE A 76 -6.45 17.57 15.54
CA PHE A 76 -6.23 18.10 14.20
C PHE A 76 -7.46 18.79 13.59
N GLY A 77 -8.59 18.79 14.29
CA GLY A 77 -9.86 19.28 13.76
C GLY A 77 -10.52 18.31 12.79
N ILE A 78 -11.54 18.79 12.04
CA ILE A 78 -12.30 18.01 11.07
C ILE A 78 -11.72 18.23 9.68
N GLY A 79 -11.58 17.18 8.87
CA GLY A 79 -11.15 17.30 7.47
C GLY A 79 -10.17 16.21 7.00
N ASN A 80 -9.42 16.51 5.94
CA ASN A 80 -8.57 15.53 5.25
C ASN A 80 -7.34 15.12 6.08
N VAL A 81 -6.77 16.03 6.89
CA VAL A 81 -5.56 15.75 7.68
C VAL A 81 -5.80 14.64 8.71
N PRO A 82 -6.81 14.74 9.61
CA PRO A 82 -7.11 13.65 10.54
C PRO A 82 -7.48 12.36 9.81
N GLY A 83 -8.16 12.43 8.66
CA GLY A 83 -8.46 11.27 7.84
C GLY A 83 -7.21 10.51 7.36
N VAL A 84 -6.19 11.23 6.89
CA VAL A 84 -4.90 10.62 6.52
C VAL A 84 -4.20 10.02 7.72
N VAL A 85 -4.15 10.72 8.86
CA VAL A 85 -3.49 10.25 10.09
C VAL A 85 -4.13 8.95 10.60
N VAL A 86 -5.46 8.88 10.69
CA VAL A 86 -6.17 7.65 11.09
C VAL A 86 -5.89 6.51 10.11
N THR A 87 -5.89 6.81 8.81
CA THR A 87 -5.58 5.83 7.78
C THR A 87 -4.17 5.27 7.92
N ILE A 88 -3.18 6.13 8.22
CA ILE A 88 -1.79 5.70 8.47
C ILE A 88 -1.73 4.77 9.67
N ILE A 89 -2.34 5.12 10.80
CA ILE A 89 -2.33 4.30 12.02
C ILE A 89 -2.90 2.91 11.73
N PHE A 90 -4.01 2.83 11.01
CA PHE A 90 -4.68 1.56 10.73
C PHE A 90 -3.97 0.73 9.65
N ALA A 91 -3.39 1.36 8.64
CA ALA A 91 -2.79 0.70 7.48
C ALA A 91 -1.28 0.43 7.62
N LEU A 92 -0.60 0.98 8.64
CA LEU A 92 0.83 0.79 8.88
C LEU A 92 1.23 -0.66 9.24
N PRO A 93 0.51 -1.40 10.09
CA PRO A 93 0.98 -2.70 10.59
C PRO A 93 1.27 -3.76 9.52
N PRO A 94 0.48 -3.92 8.44
CA PRO A 94 0.78 -4.93 7.42
C PRO A 94 2.11 -4.75 6.73
N ILE A 95 2.48 -3.52 6.35
CA ILE A 95 3.76 -3.28 5.68
C ILE A 95 4.94 -3.59 6.59
N VAL A 96 4.83 -3.25 7.89
CA VAL A 96 5.86 -3.57 8.89
C VAL A 96 5.98 -5.08 9.05
N ARG A 97 4.87 -5.80 9.25
CA ARG A 97 4.86 -7.26 9.45
C ARG A 97 5.38 -8.02 8.24
N LEU A 98 4.94 -7.66 7.04
CA LEU A 98 5.36 -8.33 5.81
C LEU A 98 6.80 -7.97 5.43
N THR A 99 7.31 -6.82 5.83
CA THR A 99 8.74 -6.50 5.72
C THR A 99 9.58 -7.38 6.65
N ILE A 100 9.18 -7.55 7.91
CA ILE A 100 9.85 -8.46 8.86
C ILE A 100 9.82 -9.89 8.32
N LEU A 101 8.65 -10.36 7.88
CA LEU A 101 8.47 -11.70 7.36
C LEU A 101 9.35 -11.95 6.13
N GLY A 102 9.34 -11.03 5.16
CA GLY A 102 10.10 -11.14 3.92
C GLY A 102 11.60 -11.25 4.17
N ILE A 103 12.14 -10.45 5.11
CA ILE A 103 13.55 -10.50 5.46
C ILE A 103 13.91 -11.81 6.20
N ASN A 104 13.02 -12.29 7.08
CA ASN A 104 13.25 -13.51 7.87
C ASN A 104 13.03 -14.79 7.04
N GLN A 105 12.32 -14.74 5.93
CA GLN A 105 12.09 -15.87 5.03
C GLN A 105 13.25 -16.14 4.05
N VAL A 106 14.29 -15.31 4.04
CA VAL A 106 15.46 -15.54 3.19
C VAL A 106 16.18 -16.82 3.64
N PRO A 107 16.45 -17.78 2.73
CA PRO A 107 17.10 -19.05 3.05
C PRO A 107 18.43 -18.85 3.77
N ALA A 108 18.67 -19.64 4.82
CA ALA A 108 19.89 -19.57 5.62
C ALA A 108 21.15 -19.86 4.79
N ASP A 109 21.06 -20.79 3.83
CA ASP A 109 22.14 -21.16 2.93
C ASP A 109 22.68 -19.97 2.13
N LEU A 110 21.78 -19.07 1.66
CA LEU A 110 22.16 -17.86 0.94
C LEU A 110 22.85 -16.83 1.84
N ILE A 111 22.43 -16.79 3.11
CA ILE A 111 23.04 -15.91 4.11
C ILE A 111 24.44 -16.41 4.47
N GLU A 112 24.60 -17.72 4.68
CA GLU A 112 25.88 -18.35 5.00
C GLU A 112 26.87 -18.25 3.83
N ALA A 113 26.41 -18.57 2.62
CA ALA A 113 27.22 -18.41 1.42
C ALA A 113 27.71 -16.96 1.25
N SER A 114 26.81 -15.98 1.42
CA SER A 114 27.18 -14.57 1.31
C SER A 114 28.21 -14.14 2.37
N ARG A 115 28.12 -14.68 3.59
CA ARG A 115 29.08 -14.42 4.65
C ARG A 115 30.45 -15.07 4.36
N SER A 116 30.45 -16.28 3.79
CA SER A 116 31.68 -16.99 3.38
C SER A 116 32.43 -16.22 2.30
N PHE A 117 31.73 -15.48 1.44
CA PHE A 117 32.33 -14.54 0.47
C PHE A 117 32.73 -13.18 1.08
N GLY A 118 32.68 -13.02 2.40
CA GLY A 118 33.10 -11.79 3.08
C GLY A 118 32.10 -10.63 3.03
N ALA A 119 30.83 -10.89 2.77
CA ALA A 119 29.82 -9.83 2.73
C ALA A 119 29.63 -9.18 4.11
N SER A 120 29.75 -7.84 4.16
CA SER A 120 29.44 -7.08 5.36
C SER A 120 27.94 -7.15 5.70
N PRO A 121 27.53 -6.88 6.97
CA PRO A 121 26.11 -6.91 7.35
C PRO A 121 25.22 -5.96 6.55
N ARG A 122 25.77 -4.85 6.06
CA ARG A 122 25.06 -3.92 5.17
C ARG A 122 24.91 -4.49 3.76
N GLN A 123 25.96 -5.09 3.21
CA GLN A 123 25.92 -5.74 1.91
C GLN A 123 24.95 -6.92 1.91
N LEU A 124 24.95 -7.72 2.95
CA LEU A 124 24.00 -8.83 3.12
C LEU A 124 22.54 -8.33 3.09
N LEU A 125 22.23 -7.25 3.82
CA LEU A 125 20.89 -6.68 3.83
C LEU A 125 20.49 -6.16 2.44
N PHE A 126 21.27 -5.23 1.86
CA PHE A 126 20.87 -4.50 0.66
C PHE A 126 21.02 -5.31 -0.63
N LYS A 127 22.02 -6.22 -0.70
CA LYS A 127 22.31 -6.98 -1.92
C LYS A 127 21.67 -8.37 -1.95
N VAL A 128 21.31 -8.94 -0.80
CA VAL A 128 20.78 -10.31 -0.72
C VAL A 128 19.38 -10.32 -0.10
N GLN A 129 19.23 -9.86 1.16
CA GLN A 129 17.98 -10.01 1.87
C GLN A 129 16.86 -9.14 1.31
N LEU A 130 17.10 -7.86 1.07
CA LEU A 130 16.08 -6.93 0.56
C LEU A 130 15.58 -7.30 -0.85
N PRO A 131 16.43 -7.63 -1.84
CA PRO A 131 15.96 -8.06 -3.15
C PRO A 131 15.14 -9.34 -3.11
N LEU A 132 15.51 -10.31 -2.27
CA LEU A 132 14.77 -11.56 -2.08
C LEU A 132 13.46 -11.35 -1.30
N ALA A 133 13.43 -10.41 -0.35
CA ALA A 133 12.25 -10.04 0.41
C ALA A 133 11.26 -9.17 -0.38
N MET A 134 11.67 -8.56 -1.51
CA MET A 134 10.87 -7.61 -2.27
C MET A 134 9.46 -8.11 -2.64
N PRO A 135 9.25 -9.35 -3.08
CA PRO A 135 7.90 -9.85 -3.37
C PRO A 135 6.98 -9.82 -2.16
N THR A 136 7.49 -10.19 -0.99
CA THR A 136 6.73 -10.18 0.28
C THR A 136 6.49 -8.75 0.77
N ILE A 137 7.46 -7.86 0.62
CA ILE A 137 7.31 -6.43 0.92
C ILE A 137 6.23 -5.80 0.02
N MET A 138 6.23 -6.11 -1.28
CA MET A 138 5.21 -5.61 -2.21
C MET A 138 3.82 -6.14 -1.89
N ALA A 139 3.71 -7.37 -1.39
CA ALA A 139 2.45 -7.87 -0.84
C ALA A 139 2.00 -7.04 0.38
N GLY A 140 2.93 -6.60 1.23
CA GLY A 140 2.68 -5.68 2.34
C GLY A 140 2.17 -4.32 1.85
N VAL A 141 2.78 -3.75 0.84
CA VAL A 141 2.35 -2.49 0.21
C VAL A 141 0.93 -2.63 -0.32
N ASN A 142 0.63 -3.72 -1.03
CA ASN A 142 -0.70 -3.97 -1.57
C ASN A 142 -1.76 -4.13 -0.47
N GLN A 143 -1.46 -4.85 0.60
CA GLN A 143 -2.36 -5.01 1.73
C GLN A 143 -2.60 -3.68 2.48
N THR A 144 -1.56 -2.88 2.66
CA THR A 144 -1.66 -1.52 3.23
C THR A 144 -2.56 -0.63 2.37
N LEU A 145 -2.45 -0.71 1.05
CA LEU A 145 -3.28 0.04 0.10
C LEU A 145 -4.76 -0.37 0.22
N MET A 146 -5.05 -1.68 0.30
CA MET A 146 -6.42 -2.17 0.47
C MET A 146 -7.05 -1.70 1.78
N LEU A 147 -6.29 -1.72 2.88
CA LEU A 147 -6.75 -1.18 4.16
C LEU A 147 -6.95 0.34 4.12
N ALA A 148 -6.07 1.07 3.45
CA ALA A 148 -6.23 2.51 3.28
C ALA A 148 -7.50 2.86 2.49
N LEU A 149 -7.84 2.10 1.44
CA LEU A 149 -9.10 2.26 0.71
C LEU A 149 -10.33 1.96 1.57
N SER A 150 -10.26 0.91 2.39
CA SER A 150 -11.36 0.59 3.33
C SER A 150 -11.58 1.71 4.35
N MET A 151 -10.51 2.39 4.76
CA MET A 151 -10.58 3.52 5.71
C MET A 151 -11.19 4.78 5.12
N VAL A 152 -11.21 4.95 3.79
CA VAL A 152 -11.80 6.14 3.13
C VAL A 152 -13.27 6.31 3.50
N VAL A 153 -14.03 5.22 3.59
CA VAL A 153 -15.46 5.28 3.95
C VAL A 153 -15.63 5.70 5.41
N ILE A 154 -14.81 5.16 6.31
CA ILE A 154 -14.85 5.50 7.74
C ILE A 154 -14.38 6.95 7.95
N ALA A 155 -13.31 7.36 7.29
CA ALA A 155 -12.78 8.72 7.34
C ALA A 155 -13.80 9.75 6.81
N SER A 156 -14.70 9.36 5.91
CA SER A 156 -15.75 10.25 5.41
C SER A 156 -16.71 10.74 6.51
N MET A 157 -16.81 10.01 7.63
CA MET A 157 -17.63 10.41 8.79
C MET A 157 -17.09 11.67 9.49
N ILE A 158 -15.82 12.00 9.30
CA ILE A 158 -15.18 13.24 9.78
C ILE A 158 -15.02 14.28 8.66
N ALA A 159 -15.95 14.28 7.72
CA ALA A 159 -16.00 15.20 6.59
C ALA A 159 -14.76 15.15 5.66
N VAL A 160 -14.07 14.01 5.58
CA VAL A 160 -13.06 13.76 4.56
C VAL A 160 -13.76 13.68 3.21
N GLY A 161 -13.32 14.50 2.25
CA GLY A 161 -13.87 14.52 0.90
C GLY A 161 -13.62 13.23 0.13
N GLY A 162 -14.24 13.12 -1.07
CA GLY A 162 -14.02 12.02 -1.98
C GLY A 162 -15.18 11.04 -2.10
N LEU A 163 -14.92 9.87 -2.71
CA LEU A 163 -15.94 8.85 -2.97
C LEU A 163 -16.62 8.32 -1.70
N GLY A 164 -15.89 8.21 -0.58
CA GLY A 164 -16.45 7.80 0.70
C GLY A 164 -17.52 8.77 1.19
N GLN A 165 -17.31 10.07 1.01
CA GLN A 165 -18.30 11.10 1.37
C GLN A 165 -19.55 11.03 0.48
N MET A 166 -19.40 10.65 -0.81
CA MET A 166 -20.56 10.41 -1.68
C MET A 166 -21.42 9.27 -1.16
N VAL A 167 -20.78 8.15 -0.76
CA VAL A 167 -21.49 7.02 -0.16
C VAL A 167 -22.23 7.45 1.11
N LEU A 168 -21.55 8.13 2.03
CA LEU A 168 -22.14 8.57 3.29
C LEU A 168 -23.33 9.53 3.09
N ARG A 169 -23.19 10.49 2.17
CA ARG A 169 -24.28 11.43 1.82
C ARG A 169 -25.46 10.71 1.16
N GLY A 170 -25.19 9.74 0.28
CA GLY A 170 -26.21 8.92 -0.35
C GLY A 170 -27.03 8.14 0.67
N ILE A 171 -26.36 7.48 1.62
CA ILE A 171 -27.01 6.76 2.71
C ILE A 171 -27.83 7.72 3.59
N GLY A 172 -27.26 8.85 4.00
CA GLY A 172 -27.93 9.82 4.87
C GLY A 172 -29.13 10.51 4.24
N ARG A 173 -29.19 10.59 2.90
CA ARG A 173 -30.31 11.16 2.13
C ARG A 173 -31.26 10.11 1.58
N LEU A 174 -31.00 8.81 1.82
CA LEU A 174 -31.72 7.69 1.20
C LEU A 174 -31.66 7.73 -0.35
N ASP A 175 -30.64 8.39 -0.90
CA ASP A 175 -30.36 8.42 -2.34
C ASP A 175 -29.46 7.25 -2.72
N MET A 176 -30.11 6.15 -3.11
CA MET A 176 -29.43 4.90 -3.50
C MET A 176 -28.58 5.09 -4.76
N GLY A 177 -28.97 6.04 -5.65
CA GLY A 177 -28.19 6.35 -6.85
C GLY A 177 -26.82 6.92 -6.49
N LEU A 178 -26.79 7.96 -5.65
CA LEU A 178 -25.55 8.58 -5.19
C LEU A 178 -24.66 7.62 -4.40
N ALA A 179 -25.24 6.81 -3.49
CA ALA A 179 -24.51 5.81 -2.72
C ALA A 179 -23.88 4.75 -3.62
N THR A 180 -24.61 4.26 -4.63
CA THR A 180 -24.14 3.27 -5.60
C THR A 180 -22.99 3.81 -6.45
N VAL A 181 -23.11 5.02 -6.95
CA VAL A 181 -22.05 5.70 -7.74
C VAL A 181 -20.77 5.81 -6.92
N GLY A 182 -20.85 6.27 -5.66
CA GLY A 182 -19.71 6.36 -4.77
C GLY A 182 -19.07 4.99 -4.47
N GLY A 183 -19.90 3.98 -4.17
CA GLY A 183 -19.45 2.61 -3.88
C GLY A 183 -18.77 1.95 -5.08
N VAL A 184 -19.40 2.00 -6.25
CA VAL A 184 -18.80 1.48 -7.50
C VAL A 184 -17.49 2.20 -7.83
N GLY A 185 -17.45 3.53 -7.63
CA GLY A 185 -16.23 4.32 -7.81
C GLY A 185 -15.07 3.83 -6.93
N ILE A 186 -15.32 3.52 -5.65
CA ILE A 186 -14.31 2.96 -4.73
C ILE A 186 -13.82 1.60 -5.24
N VAL A 187 -14.72 0.71 -5.66
CA VAL A 187 -14.35 -0.62 -6.16
C VAL A 187 -13.50 -0.51 -7.42
N ILE A 188 -13.86 0.35 -8.36
CA ILE A 188 -13.09 0.58 -9.58
C ILE A 188 -11.70 1.12 -9.24
N LEU A 189 -11.61 2.09 -8.32
CA LEU A 189 -10.34 2.66 -7.87
C LEU A 189 -9.47 1.60 -7.19
N ALA A 190 -10.07 0.73 -6.37
CA ALA A 190 -9.38 -0.40 -5.74
C ALA A 190 -8.77 -1.35 -6.79
N ILE A 191 -9.53 -1.71 -7.83
CA ILE A 191 -9.05 -2.57 -8.93
C ILE A 191 -7.88 -1.92 -9.67
N ILE A 192 -7.95 -0.62 -9.96
CA ILE A 192 -6.86 0.11 -10.63
C ILE A 192 -5.59 0.05 -9.79
N LEU A 193 -5.69 0.41 -8.51
CA LEU A 193 -4.54 0.48 -7.60
C LEU A 193 -3.94 -0.91 -7.34
N ASP A 194 -4.77 -1.94 -7.16
CA ASP A 194 -4.33 -3.32 -7.02
C ASP A 194 -3.55 -3.79 -8.25
N ARG A 195 -4.06 -3.53 -9.45
CA ARG A 195 -3.37 -3.88 -10.69
C ARG A 195 -2.05 -3.15 -10.87
N LEU A 196 -1.99 -1.86 -10.50
CA LEU A 196 -0.75 -1.07 -10.58
C LEU A 196 0.30 -1.60 -9.60
N THR A 197 -0.06 -1.84 -8.35
CA THR A 197 0.88 -2.37 -7.34
C THR A 197 1.36 -3.77 -7.68
N GLN A 198 0.49 -4.65 -8.17
CA GLN A 198 0.87 -5.98 -8.63
C GLN A 198 1.79 -5.94 -9.86
N ALA A 199 1.57 -5.02 -10.80
CA ALA A 199 2.44 -4.86 -11.96
C ALA A 199 3.86 -4.45 -11.53
N VAL A 200 3.99 -3.49 -10.61
CA VAL A 200 5.29 -3.08 -10.04
C VAL A 200 5.96 -4.23 -9.30
N GLY A 201 5.19 -5.03 -8.53
CA GLY A 201 5.72 -6.19 -7.79
C GLY A 201 6.20 -7.34 -8.69
N ARG A 202 5.54 -7.57 -9.83
CA ARG A 202 5.94 -8.61 -10.80
C ARG A 202 7.24 -8.26 -11.53
N ASP A 203 7.43 -7.01 -11.91
CA ASP A 203 8.65 -6.56 -12.58
C ASP A 203 9.88 -6.69 -11.69
N ALA A 204 9.75 -6.57 -10.38
CA ALA A 204 10.83 -6.82 -9.44
C ALA A 204 11.30 -8.29 -9.45
N ARG A 205 10.40 -9.24 -9.71
CA ARG A 205 10.69 -10.68 -9.76
C ARG A 205 11.31 -11.12 -11.08
N SER A 206 10.97 -10.44 -12.18
CA SER A 206 11.45 -10.77 -13.53
C SER A 206 12.75 -10.09 -13.92
N ARG A 207 13.17 -9.03 -13.20
CA ARG A 207 14.41 -8.29 -13.47
C ARG A 207 15.70 -9.06 -13.20
N GLY A 208 15.64 -10.21 -12.50
CA GLY A 208 16.80 -11.08 -12.30
C GLY A 208 17.39 -11.68 -13.58
N ASN A 209 16.67 -11.66 -14.73
CA ASN A 209 17.12 -12.33 -15.95
C ASN A 209 16.74 -11.67 -17.29
N ARG A 210 16.24 -10.42 -17.32
CA ARG A 210 15.92 -9.74 -18.59
C ARG A 210 16.50 -8.34 -18.65
N ARG A 211 17.30 -8.09 -19.67
CA ARG A 211 17.83 -6.75 -20.01
C ARG A 211 16.65 -5.79 -20.22
N TRP A 212 16.62 -4.66 -19.52
CA TRP A 212 15.52 -3.69 -19.48
C TRP A 212 15.05 -3.16 -20.85
N TYR A 213 15.92 -3.20 -21.85
CA TYR A 213 15.63 -2.75 -23.23
C TYR A 213 14.83 -3.76 -24.07
N THR A 214 14.64 -5.00 -23.59
CA THR A 214 13.84 -6.01 -24.31
C THR A 214 12.36 -6.03 -23.89
N THR A 215 11.95 -5.27 -22.85
CA THR A 215 10.61 -5.36 -22.23
C THR A 215 9.78 -4.08 -22.38
N GLY A 216 10.31 -3.00 -22.98
CA GLY A 216 9.58 -1.74 -23.23
C GLY A 216 9.07 -1.61 -24.67
N PRO A 217 8.46 -0.47 -25.03
CA PRO A 217 8.07 -0.17 -26.42
C PRO A 217 9.24 -0.26 -27.40
N LEU A 218 10.48 -0.12 -26.93
CA LEU A 218 11.71 -0.39 -27.67
C LEU A 218 11.91 -1.87 -28.02
N GLY A 219 11.37 -2.80 -27.24
CA GLY A 219 11.41 -4.25 -27.51
C GLY A 219 10.62 -4.68 -28.75
N LEU A 220 9.61 -3.88 -29.14
CA LEU A 220 8.87 -4.11 -30.39
C LEU A 220 9.71 -3.77 -31.63
N ILE A 221 10.63 -2.83 -31.50
CA ILE A 221 11.52 -2.37 -32.61
C ILE A 221 12.72 -3.30 -32.74
N THR A 222 13.20 -3.92 -31.65
CA THR A 222 14.40 -4.77 -31.66
C THR A 222 14.14 -6.26 -31.90
N ARG A 223 12.89 -6.73 -31.85
CA ARG A 223 12.52 -8.13 -32.10
C ARG A 223 12.91 -8.70 -33.47
N PRO A 224 12.91 -7.95 -34.59
CA PRO A 224 13.34 -8.49 -35.88
C PRO A 224 14.88 -8.67 -36.02
N PHE A 225 15.70 -8.08 -35.12
CA PHE A 225 17.16 -8.13 -35.23
C PHE A 225 17.86 -9.18 -34.36
N CYS A 226 17.12 -9.96 -33.54
CA CYS A 226 17.65 -11.04 -32.71
C CYS A 226 17.03 -12.38 -33.11
N ARG A 227 17.31 -12.84 -34.34
CA ARG A 227 17.24 -14.24 -34.75
C ARG A 227 18.59 -14.74 -35.15
#